data_00d7fac9fe34c451bf56243b91d33cd9
#
_entry.id   00d7fac9fe34c451bf56243b91d33cd9
#
_cell.length_a   1.000
_cell.length_b   1.000
_cell.length_c   1.000
_cell.angle_alpha   90.00
_cell.angle_beta   90.00
_cell.angle_gamma   90.00
#
_symmetry.space_group_name_H-M   'P 1'
#
loop_
_entity.id
_entity.type
_entity.pdbx_description
1 polymer ?
#
loop_
_entity_poly.entity_id
_entity_poly.type
_entity_poly.pdbx_seq_one_letter_code
_entity_poly.pdbx_strand_id
1 'polypeptide(L)'
;MSEFTEDLDLLSSMDLQLLETDVKTMLNSEKQLKEILNEILSWIEYKSRNDILTSILLYNNETTQLFSGAAPSLPDRYTKAISGNKAGPVAGSCGTAAFNRKQVIVEDIATDPLWKDYKSYALVEGLRSCWSTPIFNAHGELLGTFALYYTEARKPTDHDLELIEEIVEVTASAIEARENDFKKIVGL
;
A
#
# COMPACT_ATOMS: atom_id res chain seq x y z
N MET A 1 11.82 6.87 29.98
CA MET A 1 11.97 7.25 28.57
C MET A 1 11.94 5.95 27.79
N SER A 2 10.78 5.56 27.26
CA SER A 2 10.67 4.40 26.39
C SER A 2 11.21 4.83 25.01
N GLU A 3 12.30 4.22 24.58
CA GLU A 3 12.73 4.26 23.19
C GLU A 3 11.60 3.61 22.38
N PHE A 4 10.80 4.44 21.69
CA PHE A 4 9.94 3.97 20.63
C PHE A 4 10.85 3.52 19.50
N THR A 5 11.08 2.23 19.39
CA THR A 5 11.68 1.65 18.18
C THR A 5 10.67 1.85 17.06
N GLU A 6 11.07 2.58 16.06
CA GLU A 6 10.26 2.88 14.87
C GLU A 6 10.01 1.57 14.11
N ASP A 7 8.76 1.30 13.70
CA ASP A 7 8.33 -0.07 13.36
C ASP A 7 8.93 -0.60 12.05
N LEU A 8 9.23 0.28 11.08
CA LEU A 8 9.99 -0.10 9.89
C LEU A 8 11.49 -0.19 10.13
N ASP A 9 12.04 0.40 11.20
CA ASP A 9 13.46 0.26 11.56
C ASP A 9 13.89 -1.20 11.84
N LEU A 10 12.92 -2.09 11.97
CA LEU A 10 13.17 -3.53 12.09
C LEU A 10 13.49 -4.19 10.75
N LEU A 11 13.16 -3.55 9.62
CA LEU A 11 13.47 -4.02 8.28
C LEU A 11 14.85 -3.53 7.85
N SER A 12 15.67 -4.44 7.38
CA SER A 12 16.96 -4.13 6.78
C SER A 12 16.92 -4.30 5.26
N SER A 13 17.89 -3.71 4.57
CA SER A 13 18.06 -3.96 3.12
C SER A 13 18.27 -5.45 2.80
N MET A 14 18.86 -6.22 3.73
CA MET A 14 18.99 -7.67 3.58
C MET A 14 17.64 -8.37 3.63
N ASP A 15 16.71 -7.91 4.48
CA ASP A 15 15.35 -8.44 4.56
C ASP A 15 14.62 -8.20 3.24
N LEU A 16 14.78 -7.03 2.63
CA LEU A 16 14.15 -6.72 1.33
C LEU A 16 14.76 -7.53 0.18
N GLN A 17 16.05 -7.83 0.19
CA GLN A 17 16.67 -8.76 -0.77
C GLN A 17 16.11 -10.18 -0.65
N LEU A 18 15.83 -10.64 0.57
CA LEU A 18 15.13 -11.92 0.79
C LEU A 18 13.70 -11.88 0.26
N LEU A 19 12.96 -10.80 0.53
CA LEU A 19 11.62 -10.62 -0.02
C LEU A 19 11.63 -10.63 -1.56
N GLU A 20 12.57 -9.95 -2.20
CA GLU A 20 12.71 -9.95 -3.66
C GLU A 20 12.96 -11.36 -4.20
N THR A 21 13.79 -12.15 -3.51
CA THR A 21 14.08 -13.54 -3.87
C THR A 21 12.83 -14.42 -3.73
N ASP A 22 12.07 -14.25 -2.65
CA ASP A 22 10.82 -14.97 -2.42
C ASP A 22 9.77 -14.60 -3.47
N VAL A 23 9.63 -13.33 -3.83
CA VAL A 23 8.74 -12.87 -4.89
C VAL A 23 9.13 -13.49 -6.24
N LYS A 24 10.40 -13.53 -6.61
CA LYS A 24 10.87 -14.22 -7.83
C LYS A 24 10.50 -15.69 -7.82
N THR A 25 10.59 -16.36 -6.67
CA THR A 25 10.17 -17.76 -6.52
C THR A 25 8.66 -17.92 -6.69
N MET A 26 7.86 -17.03 -6.10
CA MET A 26 6.40 -17.02 -6.26
C MET A 26 5.98 -16.75 -7.71
N LEU A 27 6.69 -15.89 -8.42
CA LEU A 27 6.43 -15.60 -9.84
C LEU A 27 6.70 -16.81 -10.77
N ASN A 28 7.56 -17.75 -10.36
CA ASN A 28 7.80 -19.01 -11.06
C ASN A 28 6.80 -20.12 -10.68
N SER A 29 5.84 -19.83 -9.81
CA SER A 29 4.76 -20.75 -9.40
C SER A 29 3.43 -20.39 -10.08
N GLU A 30 2.36 -21.19 -9.81
CA GLU A 30 1.00 -20.94 -10.28
C GLU A 30 0.22 -19.91 -9.44
N LYS A 31 0.89 -19.22 -8.50
CA LYS A 31 0.23 -18.21 -7.65
C LYS A 31 -0.31 -17.05 -8.47
N GLN A 32 -1.53 -16.64 -8.17
CA GLN A 32 -2.16 -15.47 -8.76
C GLN A 32 -1.63 -14.18 -8.15
N LEU A 33 -1.80 -13.06 -8.83
CA LEU A 33 -1.33 -11.75 -8.35
C LEU A 33 -1.79 -11.43 -6.93
N LYS A 34 -3.07 -11.63 -6.60
CA LYS A 34 -3.59 -11.34 -5.24
C LYS A 34 -2.90 -12.14 -4.15
N GLU A 35 -2.56 -13.40 -4.42
CA GLU A 35 -1.84 -14.25 -3.47
C GLU A 35 -0.43 -13.70 -3.24
N ILE A 36 0.29 -13.36 -4.32
CA ILE A 36 1.63 -12.78 -4.24
C ILE A 36 1.63 -11.46 -3.47
N LEU A 37 0.71 -10.55 -3.80
CA LEU A 37 0.60 -9.26 -3.12
C LEU A 37 0.25 -9.44 -1.62
N ASN A 38 -0.65 -10.37 -1.28
CA ASN A 38 -0.94 -10.67 0.13
C ASN A 38 0.27 -11.24 0.87
N GLU A 39 1.09 -12.07 0.24
CA GLU A 39 2.30 -12.59 0.88
C GLU A 39 3.34 -11.50 1.09
N ILE A 40 3.55 -10.60 0.12
CA ILE A 40 4.41 -9.42 0.28
C ILE A 40 3.98 -8.60 1.49
N LEU A 41 2.69 -8.25 1.57
CA LEU A 41 2.17 -7.40 2.64
C LEU A 41 2.19 -8.10 4.00
N SER A 42 1.80 -9.38 4.06
CA SER A 42 1.85 -10.16 5.30
C SER A 42 3.27 -10.29 5.83
N TRP A 43 4.27 -10.42 4.94
CA TRP A 43 5.67 -10.46 5.32
C TRP A 43 6.12 -9.12 5.93
N ILE A 44 5.73 -7.98 5.32
CA ILE A 44 6.04 -6.64 5.83
C ILE A 44 5.42 -6.43 7.22
N GLU A 45 4.13 -6.75 7.37
CA GLU A 45 3.42 -6.62 8.65
C GLU A 45 4.05 -7.53 9.74
N TYR A 46 4.41 -8.77 9.40
CA TYR A 46 5.09 -9.68 10.33
C TYR A 46 6.46 -9.14 10.77
N LYS A 47 7.26 -8.64 9.84
CA LYS A 47 8.59 -8.08 10.13
C LYS A 47 8.53 -6.82 10.98
N SER A 48 7.50 -6.00 10.82
CA SER A 48 7.21 -4.83 11.68
C SER A 48 6.46 -5.18 12.98
N ARG A 49 6.47 -6.46 13.40
CA ARG A 49 5.80 -6.97 14.61
C ARG A 49 4.28 -6.76 14.63
N ASN A 50 3.64 -6.61 13.48
CA ASN A 50 2.23 -6.29 13.28
C ASN A 50 1.80 -4.93 13.89
N ASP A 51 2.72 -3.99 14.03
CA ASP A 51 2.43 -2.63 14.50
C ASP A 51 1.94 -1.72 13.35
N ILE A 52 2.08 -2.19 12.11
CA ILE A 52 1.57 -1.53 10.92
C ILE A 52 0.52 -2.41 10.21
N LEU A 53 -0.36 -1.76 9.48
CA LEU A 53 -1.31 -2.40 8.55
C LEU A 53 -0.98 -1.90 7.14
N THR A 54 -1.18 -2.76 6.15
CA THR A 54 -0.78 -2.46 4.78
C THR A 54 -1.90 -2.68 3.77
N SER A 55 -1.86 -1.96 2.66
CA SER A 55 -2.72 -2.25 1.51
C SER A 55 -2.06 -1.92 0.17
N ILE A 56 -2.48 -2.65 -0.85
CA ILE A 56 -2.24 -2.31 -2.26
C ILE A 56 -3.59 -2.13 -2.93
N LEU A 57 -3.79 -0.95 -3.51
CA LEU A 57 -4.89 -0.68 -4.42
C LEU A 57 -4.36 -0.64 -5.85
N LEU A 58 -5.00 -1.36 -6.76
CA LEU A 58 -4.65 -1.44 -8.19
C LEU A 58 -5.46 -0.42 -8.99
N TYR A 59 -4.82 0.27 -9.91
CA TYR A 59 -5.39 1.41 -10.62
C TYR A 59 -5.88 1.04 -12.02
N ASN A 60 -7.14 1.39 -12.31
CA ASN A 60 -7.68 1.35 -13.66
C ASN A 60 -7.50 2.74 -14.30
N ASN A 61 -6.67 2.84 -15.33
CA ASN A 61 -6.35 4.09 -16.00
C ASN A 61 -7.48 4.64 -16.89
N GLU A 62 -8.45 3.80 -17.32
CA GLU A 62 -9.59 4.21 -18.11
C GLU A 62 -10.68 4.85 -17.23
N THR A 63 -10.99 4.22 -16.10
CA THR A 63 -12.06 4.69 -15.18
C THR A 63 -11.54 5.59 -14.07
N THR A 64 -10.22 5.69 -13.89
CA THR A 64 -9.53 6.39 -12.78
C THR A 64 -9.88 5.86 -11.40
N GLN A 65 -10.26 4.58 -11.31
CA GLN A 65 -10.66 3.92 -10.06
C GLN A 65 -9.54 3.06 -9.49
N LEU A 66 -9.58 2.90 -8.18
CA LEU A 66 -8.67 2.06 -7.42
C LEU A 66 -9.41 0.84 -6.87
N PHE A 67 -8.91 -0.36 -7.12
CA PHE A 67 -9.50 -1.64 -6.72
C PHE A 67 -8.60 -2.37 -5.73
N SER A 68 -9.19 -3.08 -4.77
CA SER A 68 -8.43 -3.84 -3.78
C SER A 68 -7.59 -4.94 -4.43
N GLY A 69 -6.26 -4.80 -4.35
CA GLY A 69 -5.28 -5.80 -4.72
C GLY A 69 -4.97 -6.74 -3.56
N ALA A 70 -4.55 -6.18 -2.43
CA ALA A 70 -4.25 -6.91 -1.20
C ALA A 70 -4.37 -6.00 0.03
N ALA A 71 -4.77 -6.58 1.17
CA ALA A 71 -4.84 -5.91 2.46
C ALA A 71 -4.99 -6.96 3.58
N PRO A 72 -3.92 -7.68 3.97
CA PRO A 72 -4.04 -8.90 4.78
C PRO A 72 -4.66 -8.66 6.15
N SER A 73 -4.35 -7.58 6.83
CA SER A 73 -4.82 -7.31 8.19
C SER A 73 -5.85 -6.18 8.31
N LEU A 74 -6.14 -5.46 7.22
CA LEU A 74 -7.20 -4.46 7.25
C LEU A 74 -8.58 -5.12 7.26
N PRO A 75 -9.55 -4.62 8.05
CA PRO A 75 -10.89 -5.18 8.10
C PRO A 75 -11.61 -5.15 6.75
N ASP A 76 -12.32 -6.23 6.41
CA ASP A 76 -13.08 -6.38 5.17
C ASP A 76 -14.05 -5.22 4.90
N ARG A 77 -14.71 -4.71 5.95
CA ARG A 77 -15.64 -3.58 5.81
C ARG A 77 -14.93 -2.32 5.33
N TYR A 78 -13.69 -2.09 5.78
CA TYR A 78 -12.87 -0.96 5.34
C TYR A 78 -12.39 -1.16 3.90
N THR A 79 -11.81 -2.31 3.57
CA THR A 79 -11.30 -2.60 2.23
C THR A 79 -12.39 -2.56 1.17
N LYS A 80 -13.61 -3.02 1.49
CA LYS A 80 -14.79 -2.90 0.62
C LYS A 80 -15.24 -1.46 0.44
N ALA A 81 -15.16 -0.62 1.48
CA ALA A 81 -15.58 0.78 1.41
C ALA A 81 -14.63 1.63 0.53
N ILE A 82 -13.35 1.29 0.47
CA ILE A 82 -12.36 2.04 -0.33
C ILE A 82 -12.17 1.50 -1.74
N SER A 83 -12.55 0.25 -2.01
CA SER A 83 -12.42 -0.37 -3.34
C SER A 83 -13.42 0.21 -4.34
N GLY A 84 -12.97 0.53 -5.55
CA GLY A 84 -13.77 1.13 -6.62
C GLY A 84 -13.89 2.64 -6.54
N ASN A 85 -13.30 3.29 -5.54
CA ASN A 85 -13.31 4.74 -5.43
C ASN A 85 -12.40 5.38 -6.50
N LYS A 86 -12.81 6.56 -7.00
CA LYS A 86 -12.02 7.31 -7.97
C LYS A 86 -10.86 8.03 -7.32
N ALA A 87 -9.75 8.06 -8.02
CA ALA A 87 -8.64 8.96 -7.71
C ALA A 87 -9.11 10.43 -7.84
N GLY A 88 -8.61 11.29 -6.98
CA GLY A 88 -9.00 12.70 -6.97
C GLY A 88 -8.12 13.55 -6.05
N PRO A 89 -8.27 14.88 -6.12
CA PRO A 89 -7.42 15.80 -5.36
C PRO A 89 -7.68 15.75 -3.84
N VAL A 90 -8.83 15.21 -3.42
CA VAL A 90 -9.23 15.02 -2.01
C VAL A 90 -9.92 13.66 -1.89
N ALA A 91 -9.14 12.59 -1.91
CA ALA A 91 -9.64 11.21 -1.96
C ALA A 91 -8.88 10.27 -1.01
N GLY A 92 -8.67 10.71 0.24
CA GLY A 92 -7.80 10.03 1.19
C GLY A 92 -6.35 10.02 0.71
N SER A 93 -5.48 9.24 1.37
CA SER A 93 -4.07 9.18 0.95
C SER A 93 -3.90 8.48 -0.40
N CYS A 94 -4.50 7.30 -0.60
CA CYS A 94 -4.31 6.50 -1.81
C CYS A 94 -4.89 7.16 -3.07
N GLY A 95 -6.14 7.64 -3.01
CA GLY A 95 -6.78 8.29 -4.14
C GLY A 95 -6.09 9.60 -4.53
N THR A 96 -5.59 10.36 -3.55
CA THR A 96 -4.83 11.58 -3.78
C THR A 96 -3.42 11.29 -4.31
N ALA A 97 -2.75 10.24 -3.83
CA ALA A 97 -1.44 9.81 -4.34
C ALA A 97 -1.53 9.36 -5.80
N ALA A 98 -2.56 8.58 -6.16
CA ALA A 98 -2.82 8.17 -7.53
C ALA A 98 -3.08 9.39 -8.46
N PHE A 99 -3.92 10.32 -8.01
CA PHE A 99 -4.27 11.51 -8.77
C PHE A 99 -3.06 12.43 -9.01
N ASN A 100 -2.30 12.72 -7.96
CA ASN A 100 -1.13 13.60 -8.04
C ASN A 100 0.10 12.89 -8.61
N ARG A 101 0.09 11.56 -8.71
CA ARG A 101 1.23 10.71 -9.10
C ARG A 101 2.46 10.95 -8.19
N LYS A 102 2.21 11.19 -6.91
CA LYS A 102 3.23 11.51 -5.88
C LYS A 102 2.82 10.89 -4.55
N GLN A 103 3.82 10.59 -3.73
CA GLN A 103 3.60 10.14 -2.36
C GLN A 103 2.78 11.17 -1.58
N VAL A 104 1.84 10.66 -0.77
CA VAL A 104 0.99 11.44 0.13
C VAL A 104 1.14 10.91 1.54
N ILE A 105 1.64 11.75 2.43
CA ILE A 105 1.82 11.46 3.85
C ILE A 105 0.73 12.18 4.63
N VAL A 106 -0.15 11.41 5.25
CA VAL A 106 -1.16 11.92 6.20
C VAL A 106 -0.76 11.49 7.60
N GLU A 107 -0.32 12.45 8.39
CA GLU A 107 0.17 12.21 9.75
C GLU A 107 -0.96 11.94 10.75
N ASP A 108 -2.13 12.57 10.58
CA ASP A 108 -3.33 12.33 11.38
C ASP A 108 -4.60 12.39 10.52
N ILE A 109 -5.19 11.22 10.27
CA ILE A 109 -6.44 11.06 9.51
C ILE A 109 -7.59 11.88 10.13
N ALA A 110 -7.61 12.04 11.47
CA ALA A 110 -8.71 12.73 12.14
C ALA A 110 -8.83 14.20 11.74
N THR A 111 -7.71 14.83 11.42
CA THR A 111 -7.61 16.28 11.18
C THR A 111 -7.27 16.64 9.74
N ASP A 112 -6.72 15.71 8.97
CA ASP A 112 -6.27 15.99 7.60
C ASP A 112 -7.46 16.19 6.63
N PRO A 113 -7.47 17.30 5.86
CA PRO A 113 -8.55 17.61 4.92
C PRO A 113 -8.72 16.61 3.78
N LEU A 114 -7.68 15.87 3.40
CA LEU A 114 -7.75 14.83 2.36
C LEU A 114 -8.68 13.68 2.77
N TRP A 115 -8.91 13.51 4.06
CA TRP A 115 -9.72 12.44 4.63
C TRP A 115 -11.14 12.86 5.03
N LYS A 116 -11.58 14.10 4.75
CA LYS A 116 -12.86 14.62 5.23
C LYS A 116 -14.06 13.69 4.94
N ASP A 117 -14.07 13.02 3.78
CA ASP A 117 -15.16 12.15 3.34
C ASP A 117 -14.91 10.67 3.68
N TYR A 118 -13.70 10.32 4.13
CA TYR A 118 -13.26 8.94 4.38
C TYR A 118 -12.88 8.65 5.83
N LYS A 119 -12.60 9.67 6.63
CA LYS A 119 -12.09 9.51 8.00
C LYS A 119 -13.00 8.69 8.92
N SER A 120 -14.32 8.75 8.74
CA SER A 120 -15.25 7.95 9.54
C SER A 120 -15.05 6.44 9.36
N TYR A 121 -14.72 6.00 8.14
CA TYR A 121 -14.42 4.60 7.86
C TYR A 121 -13.10 4.16 8.48
N ALA A 122 -12.08 5.01 8.46
CA ALA A 122 -10.76 4.70 8.99
C ALA A 122 -10.72 4.76 10.52
N LEU A 123 -11.29 5.82 11.12
CA LEU A 123 -11.26 6.03 12.57
C LEU A 123 -12.03 4.96 13.34
N VAL A 124 -13.10 4.42 12.80
CA VAL A 124 -13.85 3.31 13.43
C VAL A 124 -13.02 2.02 13.49
N GLU A 125 -12.04 1.87 12.61
CA GLU A 125 -11.05 0.78 12.61
C GLU A 125 -9.80 1.10 13.44
N GLY A 126 -9.75 2.26 14.09
CA GLY A 126 -8.60 2.70 14.90
C GLY A 126 -7.43 3.25 14.07
N LEU A 127 -7.59 3.45 12.77
CA LEU A 127 -6.53 3.98 11.91
C LEU A 127 -6.35 5.47 12.14
N ARG A 128 -5.11 5.93 12.38
CA ARG A 128 -4.81 7.32 12.71
C ARG A 128 -3.86 8.00 11.74
N SER A 129 -2.96 7.29 11.08
CA SER A 129 -2.14 7.82 10.00
C SER A 129 -2.17 6.92 8.78
N CYS A 130 -1.89 7.49 7.61
CA CYS A 130 -1.81 6.74 6.35
C CYS A 130 -0.82 7.39 5.40
N TRP A 131 0.23 6.63 5.03
CA TRP A 131 1.22 7.04 4.04
C TRP A 131 1.02 6.23 2.78
N SER A 132 0.78 6.89 1.65
CA SER A 132 0.50 6.23 0.38
C SER A 132 1.50 6.63 -0.69
N THR A 133 2.09 5.62 -1.33
CA THR A 133 3.09 5.78 -2.38
C THR A 133 2.57 5.17 -3.68
N PRO A 134 2.57 5.91 -4.80
CA PRO A 134 2.15 5.36 -6.09
C PRO A 134 3.15 4.33 -6.60
N ILE A 135 2.63 3.28 -7.23
CA ILE A 135 3.38 2.20 -7.86
C ILE A 135 3.38 2.43 -9.36
N PHE A 136 4.55 2.55 -9.97
CA PHE A 136 4.71 2.73 -11.41
C PHE A 136 5.41 1.53 -12.04
N ASN A 137 5.08 1.24 -13.30
CA ASN A 137 5.86 0.32 -14.10
C ASN A 137 7.13 1.00 -14.67
N ALA A 138 7.96 0.21 -15.36
CA ALA A 138 9.21 0.71 -15.97
C ALA A 138 8.99 1.79 -17.04
N HIS A 139 7.77 1.93 -17.56
CA HIS A 139 7.38 2.97 -18.53
C HIS A 139 6.77 4.21 -17.89
N GLY A 140 6.69 4.24 -16.55
CA GLY A 140 6.10 5.35 -15.79
C GLY A 140 4.56 5.34 -15.78
N GLU A 141 3.91 4.24 -16.13
CA GLU A 141 2.46 4.10 -16.02
C GLU A 141 2.08 3.74 -14.59
N LEU A 142 1.01 4.34 -14.08
CA LEU A 142 0.52 4.08 -12.74
C LEU A 142 -0.18 2.72 -12.67
N LEU A 143 0.34 1.82 -11.85
CA LEU A 143 -0.23 0.50 -11.59
C LEU A 143 -1.14 0.47 -10.35
N GLY A 144 -0.89 1.35 -9.40
CA GLY A 144 -1.64 1.37 -8.15
C GLY A 144 -0.99 2.22 -7.07
N THR A 145 -1.35 1.96 -5.83
CA THR A 145 -0.76 2.61 -4.64
C THR A 145 -0.47 1.57 -3.57
N PHE A 146 0.66 1.70 -2.89
CA PHE A 146 1.00 1.00 -1.66
C PHE A 146 0.76 1.93 -0.48
N ALA A 147 0.10 1.45 0.56
CA ALA A 147 -0.18 2.25 1.75
C ALA A 147 0.19 1.54 3.05
N LEU A 148 0.74 2.31 3.97
CA LEU A 148 0.98 1.96 5.37
C LEU A 148 -0.01 2.72 6.24
N TYR A 149 -0.56 2.02 7.24
CA TYR A 149 -1.47 2.58 8.24
C TYR A 149 -0.95 2.29 9.64
N TYR A 150 -1.12 3.27 10.52
CA TYR A 150 -0.81 3.14 11.94
C TYR A 150 -2.04 3.49 12.79
N THR A 151 -2.08 2.95 14.00
CA THR A 151 -3.13 3.26 15.00
C THR A 151 -2.86 4.52 15.81
N GLU A 152 -1.76 5.20 15.52
CA GLU A 152 -1.36 6.48 16.10
C GLU A 152 -1.07 7.53 15.02
N ALA A 153 -1.10 8.80 15.37
CA ALA A 153 -0.66 9.88 14.50
C ALA A 153 0.86 9.86 14.40
N ARG A 154 1.39 9.76 13.16
CA ARG A 154 2.81 9.50 12.93
C ARG A 154 3.33 10.08 11.60
N LYS A 155 4.60 10.53 11.62
CA LYS A 155 5.40 10.88 10.44
C LYS A 155 6.36 9.76 10.08
N PRO A 156 6.67 9.58 8.78
CA PRO A 156 7.78 8.73 8.37
C PRO A 156 9.12 9.35 8.71
N THR A 157 10.10 8.49 8.96
CA THR A 157 11.52 8.84 8.95
C THR A 157 12.08 8.77 7.54
N ASP A 158 13.30 9.26 7.33
CA ASP A 158 14.00 9.10 6.04
C ASP A 158 14.21 7.62 5.71
N HIS A 159 14.51 6.81 6.72
CA HIS A 159 14.66 5.35 6.57
C HIS A 159 13.34 4.68 6.16
N ASP A 160 12.21 5.05 6.76
CA ASP A 160 10.88 4.55 6.33
C ASP A 160 10.63 4.85 4.84
N LEU A 161 10.99 6.04 4.39
CA LEU A 161 10.79 6.45 3.00
C LEU A 161 11.67 5.63 2.03
N GLU A 162 12.93 5.37 2.38
CA GLU A 162 13.84 4.52 1.60
C GLU A 162 13.30 3.10 1.48
N LEU A 163 12.85 2.49 2.58
CA LEU A 163 12.27 1.14 2.58
C LEU A 163 10.98 1.06 1.76
N ILE A 164 10.13 2.09 1.84
CA ILE A 164 8.90 2.16 1.04
C ILE A 164 9.22 2.15 -0.46
N GLU A 165 10.25 2.88 -0.91
CA GLU A 165 10.67 2.88 -2.31
C GLU A 165 11.07 1.48 -2.79
N GLU A 166 11.90 0.75 -2.01
CA GLU A 166 12.32 -0.62 -2.34
C GLU A 166 11.11 -1.59 -2.36
N ILE A 167 10.19 -1.48 -1.40
CA ILE A 167 8.95 -2.30 -1.37
C ILE A 167 8.08 -2.05 -2.61
N VAL A 168 7.96 -0.79 -3.01
CA VAL A 168 7.16 -0.39 -4.19
C VAL A 168 7.77 -0.96 -5.47
N GLU A 169 9.10 -0.97 -5.61
CA GLU A 169 9.80 -1.58 -6.77
C GLU A 169 9.55 -3.08 -6.87
N VAL A 170 9.67 -3.82 -5.76
CA VAL A 170 9.37 -5.26 -5.72
C VAL A 170 7.91 -5.53 -6.06
N THR A 171 7.01 -4.70 -5.54
CA THR A 171 5.56 -4.80 -5.81
C THR A 171 5.24 -4.52 -7.28
N ALA A 172 5.85 -3.50 -7.88
CA ALA A 172 5.69 -3.19 -9.30
C ALA A 172 6.09 -4.36 -10.18
N SER A 173 7.24 -4.98 -9.90
CA SER A 173 7.73 -6.16 -10.63
C SER A 173 6.74 -7.33 -10.57
N ALA A 174 6.09 -7.55 -9.42
CA ALA A 174 5.08 -8.59 -9.26
C ALA A 174 3.82 -8.31 -10.09
N ILE A 175 3.35 -7.05 -10.11
CA ILE A 175 2.18 -6.64 -10.89
C ILE A 175 2.44 -6.78 -12.38
N GLU A 176 3.59 -6.31 -12.87
CA GLU A 176 3.98 -6.42 -14.28
C GLU A 176 4.08 -7.89 -14.73
N ALA A 177 4.68 -8.76 -13.93
CA ALA A 177 4.80 -10.19 -14.24
C ALA A 177 3.45 -10.94 -14.25
N ARG A 178 2.40 -10.37 -13.65
CA ARG A 178 1.02 -10.90 -13.61
C ARG A 178 0.01 -9.96 -14.27
N GLU A 179 0.37 -9.38 -15.40
CA GLU A 179 -0.43 -8.38 -16.14
C GLU A 179 -1.87 -8.85 -16.40
N ASN A 180 -2.06 -10.12 -16.76
CA ASN A 180 -3.41 -10.65 -17.04
C ASN A 180 -4.28 -10.69 -15.78
N ASP A 181 -3.72 -11.01 -14.62
CA ASP A 181 -4.44 -10.98 -13.35
C ASP A 181 -4.73 -9.53 -12.94
N PHE A 182 -3.77 -8.64 -13.11
CA PHE A 182 -3.95 -7.20 -12.89
C PHE A 182 -5.13 -6.68 -13.71
N LYS A 183 -5.15 -6.91 -15.02
CA LYS A 183 -6.25 -6.48 -15.92
C LYS A 183 -7.61 -7.00 -15.46
N LYS A 184 -7.71 -8.28 -15.08
CA LYS A 184 -8.96 -8.85 -14.53
C LYS A 184 -9.43 -8.17 -13.25
N ILE A 185 -8.50 -7.84 -12.33
CA ILE A 185 -8.84 -7.21 -11.05
C ILE A 185 -9.37 -5.80 -11.26
N VAL A 186 -8.76 -5.04 -12.15
CA VAL A 186 -9.15 -3.64 -12.40
C VAL A 186 -10.24 -3.51 -13.47
N GLY A 187 -10.61 -4.59 -14.16
CA GLY A 187 -11.69 -4.60 -15.16
C GLY A 187 -11.28 -4.07 -16.54
N LEU A 188 -10.05 -4.36 -16.96
CA LEU A 188 -9.50 -4.05 -18.29
C LEU A 188 -9.49 -5.30 -19.20
#